data_23f9e0c5fbd9cac8d83a509efb528c58
#
_entry.id   23f9e0c5fbd9cac8d83a509efb528c58
#
_cell.length_a   1.000
_cell.length_b   1.000
_cell.length_c   1.000
_cell.angle_alpha   90.00
_cell.angle_beta   90.00
_cell.angle_gamma   90.00
#
_symmetry.space_group_name_H-M   'P 1'
#
loop_
_entity.id
_entity.type
_entity.pdbx_description
1 polymer ?
#
loop_
_entity_poly.entity_id
_entity_poly.type
_entity_poly.pdbx_seq_one_letter_code
_entity_poly.pdbx_strand_id
1 'polypeptide(L)'
;MFMISYPNVGFMGFPLIQSIYGQGALLYTAIINIGFNISLFSIGIFMMNYQNKHEFHFSFQKIITPGIISSLLALFIYAFSITIPSPIANFCTNIGNMTTPLSMFIIGLTMSQYHLKQMLFEGRVYLFCIFINFILPICFMPLFQFIQNNIVKGIALIILAMPVANSAALYAKTYHQNEQLAVQTIFISTLLSVITIPLLVYFFLI
;
A
#
# COMPACT_ATOMS: atom_id res chain seq x y z
N MET A 1 -8.68 1.04 12.78
CA MET A 1 -7.28 1.51 12.94
C MET A 1 -6.37 0.96 11.84
N PHE A 2 -6.28 -0.34 11.62
CA PHE A 2 -5.42 -0.94 10.59
C PHE A 2 -5.58 -0.30 9.19
N MET A 3 -6.80 -0.17 8.69
CA MET A 3 -7.09 0.36 7.35
C MET A 3 -6.70 1.85 7.14
N ILE A 4 -6.53 2.62 8.21
CA ILE A 4 -6.00 3.99 8.14
C ILE A 4 -4.48 3.99 8.00
N SER A 5 -3.81 3.06 8.68
CA SER A 5 -2.35 3.06 8.82
C SER A 5 -1.63 2.37 7.64
N TYR A 6 -2.35 1.51 6.90
CA TYR A 6 -1.72 0.67 5.88
C TYR A 6 -2.36 0.85 4.50
N PRO A 7 -1.89 1.86 3.75
CA PRO A 7 -2.27 2.07 2.35
C PRO A 7 -1.62 1.06 1.40
N ASN A 8 -2.14 0.97 0.19
CA ASN A 8 -1.71 0.01 -0.83
C ASN A 8 -0.43 0.46 -1.57
N VAL A 9 0.68 0.55 -0.83
CA VAL A 9 1.97 0.99 -1.37
C VAL A 9 2.51 0.00 -2.40
N GLY A 10 2.44 -1.31 -2.09
CA GLY A 10 3.07 -2.35 -2.89
C GLY A 10 2.47 -2.50 -4.28
N PHE A 11 1.15 -2.62 -4.38
CA PHE A 11 0.49 -2.94 -5.66
C PHE A 11 0.08 -1.72 -6.47
N MET A 12 -0.25 -0.60 -5.85
CA MET A 12 -0.66 0.62 -6.55
C MET A 12 0.38 1.74 -6.43
N GLY A 13 1.05 1.85 -5.27
CA GLY A 13 2.00 2.93 -5.03
C GLY A 13 3.19 2.91 -5.98
N PHE A 14 3.86 1.76 -6.15
CA PHE A 14 5.02 1.66 -7.04
C PHE A 14 4.71 2.04 -8.50
N PRO A 15 3.70 1.45 -9.18
CA PRO A 15 3.39 1.82 -10.56
C PRO A 15 3.02 3.30 -10.71
N LEU A 16 2.26 3.84 -9.77
CA LEU A 16 1.83 5.24 -9.83
C LEU A 16 2.99 6.21 -9.61
N ILE A 17 3.84 5.97 -8.62
CA ILE A 17 5.02 6.79 -8.36
C ILE A 17 5.97 6.75 -9.56
N GLN A 18 6.16 5.56 -10.15
CA GLN A 18 6.95 5.40 -11.36
C GLN A 18 6.39 6.19 -12.54
N SER A 19 5.07 6.24 -12.72
CA SER A 19 4.43 6.99 -13.80
C SER A 19 4.57 8.51 -13.65
N ILE A 20 4.64 9.02 -12.42
CA ILE A 20 4.72 10.46 -12.13
C ILE A 20 6.18 10.95 -12.09
N TYR A 21 7.06 10.21 -11.42
CA TYR A 21 8.44 10.63 -11.13
C TYR A 21 9.50 9.84 -11.89
N GLY A 22 9.12 8.83 -12.67
CA GLY A 22 10.03 7.96 -13.39
C GLY A 22 10.74 6.91 -12.51
N GLN A 23 11.68 6.18 -13.14
CA GLN A 23 12.36 5.05 -12.48
C GLN A 23 13.22 5.45 -11.28
N GLY A 24 13.80 6.66 -11.29
CA GLY A 24 14.65 7.14 -10.19
C GLY A 24 13.92 7.26 -8.84
N ALA A 25 12.60 7.42 -8.85
CA ALA A 25 11.78 7.49 -7.65
C ALA A 25 11.55 6.12 -6.97
N LEU A 26 11.74 5.02 -7.71
CA LEU A 26 11.50 3.68 -7.19
C LEU A 26 12.43 3.32 -6.03
N LEU A 27 13.66 3.84 -6.02
CA LEU A 27 14.59 3.63 -4.90
C LEU A 27 14.02 4.21 -3.59
N TYR A 28 13.57 5.46 -3.62
CA TYR A 28 12.97 6.10 -2.44
C TYR A 28 11.71 5.36 -1.99
N THR A 29 10.88 4.94 -2.95
CA THR A 29 9.67 4.16 -2.69
C THR A 29 9.99 2.81 -2.04
N ALA A 30 11.05 2.13 -2.51
CA ALA A 30 11.50 0.85 -1.94
C ALA A 30 11.97 1.00 -0.50
N ILE A 31 12.74 2.05 -0.18
CA ILE A 31 13.21 2.33 1.18
C ILE A 31 12.00 2.58 2.12
N ILE A 32 11.06 3.41 1.69
CA ILE A 32 9.83 3.67 2.48
C ILE A 32 9.02 2.37 2.66
N ASN A 33 8.92 1.56 1.60
CA ASN A 33 8.17 0.30 1.64
C ASN A 33 8.79 -0.75 2.59
N ILE A 34 10.10 -0.74 2.79
CA ILE A 34 10.75 -1.62 3.80
C ILE A 34 10.27 -1.24 5.20
N GLY A 35 10.34 0.05 5.56
CA GLY A 35 9.84 0.54 6.84
C GLY A 35 8.35 0.27 7.03
N PHE A 36 7.56 0.46 5.96
CA PHE A 36 6.15 0.14 5.91
C PHE A 36 5.88 -1.36 6.18
N ASN A 37 6.59 -2.27 5.51
CA ASN A 37 6.42 -3.71 5.71
C ASN A 37 6.83 -4.15 7.12
N ILE A 38 7.92 -3.62 7.66
CA ILE A 38 8.33 -3.90 9.05
C ILE A 38 7.22 -3.47 10.01
N SER A 39 6.66 -2.27 9.83
CA SER A 39 5.54 -1.76 10.64
C SER A 39 4.28 -2.63 10.46
N LEU A 40 3.97 -3.02 9.22
CA LEU A 40 2.81 -3.85 8.89
C LEU A 40 2.86 -5.20 9.60
N PHE A 41 4.00 -5.88 9.55
CA PHE A 41 4.19 -7.21 10.15
C PHE A 41 4.42 -7.18 11.67
N SER A 42 4.70 -6.03 12.26
CA SER A 42 4.81 -5.85 13.71
C SER A 42 3.53 -5.20 14.29
N ILE A 43 3.38 -3.90 14.10
CA ILE A 43 2.28 -3.10 14.64
C ILE A 43 0.94 -3.47 13.99
N GLY A 44 0.94 -3.72 12.67
CA GLY A 44 -0.28 -4.08 11.93
C GLY A 44 -0.89 -5.38 12.42
N ILE A 45 -0.08 -6.41 12.64
CA ILE A 45 -0.55 -7.69 13.20
C ILE A 45 -1.03 -7.50 14.64
N PHE A 46 -0.32 -6.71 15.45
CA PHE A 46 -0.74 -6.37 16.80
C PHE A 46 -2.12 -5.70 16.82
N MET A 47 -2.34 -4.71 15.95
CA MET A 47 -3.63 -4.03 15.82
C MET A 47 -4.78 -4.98 15.47
N MET A 48 -4.53 -5.97 14.62
CA MET A 48 -5.54 -6.96 14.23
C MET A 48 -5.83 -7.98 15.34
N ASN A 49 -4.84 -8.32 16.16
CA ASN A 49 -4.98 -9.31 17.25
C ASN A 49 -5.49 -8.70 18.56
N TYR A 50 -5.48 -7.38 18.71
CA TYR A 50 -5.79 -6.69 19.97
C TYR A 50 -7.16 -7.05 20.56
N GLN A 51 -8.16 -7.34 19.73
CA GLN A 51 -9.50 -7.70 20.19
C GLN A 51 -9.64 -9.19 20.55
N ASN A 52 -8.76 -10.04 20.05
CA ASN A 52 -8.89 -11.51 20.20
C ASN A 52 -7.98 -11.98 21.32
N LYS A 53 -7.87 -11.48 22.47
CA LYS A 53 -7.19 -11.95 23.70
C LYS A 53 -6.25 -13.19 23.56
N HIS A 54 -5.91 -13.60 22.34
CA HIS A 54 -4.94 -14.64 22.08
C HIS A 54 -3.55 -14.11 22.31
N GLU A 55 -2.70 -14.87 22.97
CA GLU A 55 -1.32 -14.51 23.28
C GLU A 55 -0.61 -14.02 22.03
N PHE A 56 -0.18 -12.78 22.07
CA PHE A 56 0.60 -12.15 21.01
C PHE A 56 2.00 -12.77 21.00
N HIS A 57 2.19 -13.81 20.21
CA HIS A 57 3.53 -14.31 19.94
C HIS A 57 4.16 -13.49 18.81
N PHE A 58 5.01 -12.56 19.16
CA PHE A 58 5.86 -11.86 18.20
C PHE A 58 6.83 -12.87 17.59
N SER A 59 6.57 -13.27 16.36
CA SER A 59 7.43 -14.20 15.62
C SER A 59 8.26 -13.43 14.59
N PHE A 60 9.55 -13.36 14.79
CA PHE A 60 10.49 -12.81 13.82
C PHE A 60 10.36 -13.47 12.44
N GLN A 61 9.98 -14.75 12.39
CA GLN A 61 9.75 -15.48 11.13
C GLN A 61 8.64 -14.87 10.27
N LYS A 62 7.64 -14.22 10.88
CA LYS A 62 6.56 -13.54 10.15
C LYS A 62 6.99 -12.21 9.53
N ILE A 63 8.06 -11.60 10.03
CA ILE A 63 8.63 -10.37 9.48
C ILE A 63 9.46 -10.68 8.23
N ILE A 64 10.15 -11.82 8.20
CA ILE A 64 10.98 -12.23 7.08
C ILE A 64 10.07 -12.73 5.94
N THR A 65 9.51 -11.79 5.19
CA THR A 65 8.68 -12.08 4.03
C THR A 65 9.49 -12.02 2.74
N PRO A 66 9.06 -12.69 1.66
CA PRO A 66 9.71 -12.58 0.36
C PRO A 66 9.84 -11.11 -0.10
N GLY A 67 8.87 -10.26 0.25
CA GLY A 67 8.91 -8.83 -0.08
C GLY A 67 10.03 -8.08 0.64
N ILE A 68 10.29 -8.36 1.91
CA ILE A 68 11.39 -7.75 2.66
C ILE A 68 12.73 -8.28 2.15
N ILE A 69 12.85 -9.59 1.94
CA ILE A 69 14.08 -10.20 1.41
C ILE A 69 14.43 -9.60 0.05
N SER A 70 13.48 -9.53 -0.87
CA SER A 70 13.71 -8.97 -2.21
C SER A 70 14.05 -7.48 -2.18
N SER A 71 13.42 -6.70 -1.29
CA SER A 71 13.74 -5.28 -1.13
C SER A 71 15.14 -5.05 -0.56
N LEU A 72 15.54 -5.84 0.43
CA LEU A 72 16.91 -5.77 0.99
C LEU A 72 17.95 -6.21 -0.05
N LEU A 73 17.67 -7.27 -0.82
CA LEU A 73 18.53 -7.72 -1.91
C LEU A 73 18.68 -6.65 -2.99
N ALA A 74 17.58 -6.01 -3.37
CA ALA A 74 17.59 -4.91 -4.34
C ALA A 74 18.45 -3.72 -3.84
N LEU A 75 18.31 -3.33 -2.57
CA LEU A 75 19.15 -2.29 -1.96
C LEU A 75 20.63 -2.69 -1.91
N PHE A 76 20.93 -3.95 -1.61
CA PHE A 76 22.29 -4.47 -1.61
C PHE A 76 22.91 -4.38 -3.02
N ILE A 77 22.19 -4.87 -4.04
CA ILE A 77 22.62 -4.79 -5.44
C ILE A 77 22.88 -3.34 -5.86
N TYR A 78 21.99 -2.43 -5.47
CA TYR A 78 22.12 -1.00 -5.74
C TYR A 78 23.33 -0.38 -5.04
N ALA A 79 23.50 -0.64 -3.73
CA ALA A 79 24.59 -0.07 -2.92
C ALA A 79 25.99 -0.50 -3.41
N PHE A 80 26.11 -1.75 -3.88
CA PHE A 80 27.36 -2.28 -4.42
C PHE A 80 27.49 -2.08 -5.93
N SER A 81 26.55 -1.37 -6.58
CA SER A 81 26.55 -1.12 -8.02
C SER A 81 26.73 -2.41 -8.86
N ILE A 82 26.13 -3.52 -8.40
CA ILE A 82 26.27 -4.82 -9.05
C ILE A 82 25.48 -4.79 -10.38
N THR A 83 26.18 -5.03 -11.49
CA THR A 83 25.56 -5.11 -12.81
C THR A 83 24.84 -6.44 -12.98
N ILE A 84 23.53 -6.41 -13.12
CA ILE A 84 22.72 -7.61 -13.38
C ILE A 84 22.75 -7.91 -14.87
N PRO A 85 23.05 -9.15 -15.30
CA PRO A 85 22.98 -9.55 -16.71
C PRO A 85 21.58 -9.28 -17.28
N SER A 86 21.52 -8.74 -18.50
CA SER A 86 20.28 -8.32 -19.14
C SER A 86 19.18 -9.39 -19.20
N PRO A 87 19.45 -10.69 -19.40
CA PRO A 87 18.42 -11.71 -19.37
C PRO A 87 17.72 -11.83 -18.01
N ILE A 88 18.50 -11.74 -16.92
CA ILE A 88 17.96 -11.81 -15.54
C ILE A 88 17.16 -10.55 -15.22
N ALA A 89 17.69 -9.38 -15.58
CA ALA A 89 17.00 -8.11 -15.38
C ALA A 89 15.64 -8.09 -16.12
N ASN A 90 15.62 -8.51 -17.38
CA ASN A 90 14.40 -8.58 -18.20
C ASN A 90 13.38 -9.58 -17.62
N PHE A 91 13.84 -10.74 -17.16
CA PHE A 91 12.98 -11.72 -16.51
C PHE A 91 12.33 -11.16 -15.24
N CYS A 92 13.11 -10.55 -14.35
CA CYS A 92 12.60 -9.90 -13.13
C CYS A 92 11.61 -8.78 -13.45
N THR A 93 11.91 -7.96 -14.47
CA THR A 93 11.03 -6.87 -14.90
C THR A 93 9.71 -7.39 -15.44
N ASN A 94 9.73 -8.44 -16.27
CA ASN A 94 8.52 -9.03 -16.83
C ASN A 94 7.62 -9.62 -15.73
N ILE A 95 8.18 -10.34 -14.77
CA ILE A 95 7.42 -10.85 -13.62
C ILE A 95 6.91 -9.69 -12.75
N GLY A 96 7.74 -8.68 -12.50
CA GLY A 96 7.34 -7.48 -11.75
C GLY A 96 6.14 -6.77 -12.39
N ASN A 97 6.12 -6.63 -13.70
CA ASN A 97 5.02 -6.01 -14.45
C ASN A 97 3.70 -6.79 -14.34
N MET A 98 3.73 -8.10 -14.06
CA MET A 98 2.53 -8.91 -13.83
C MET A 98 1.90 -8.66 -12.46
N THR A 99 2.64 -8.09 -11.50
CA THR A 99 2.18 -7.90 -10.12
C THR A 99 0.93 -7.03 -10.04
N THR A 100 0.90 -5.91 -10.75
CA THR A 100 -0.25 -4.99 -10.75
C THR A 100 -1.53 -5.62 -11.34
N PRO A 101 -1.53 -6.19 -12.56
CA PRO A 101 -2.74 -6.81 -13.09
C PRO A 101 -3.20 -8.03 -12.26
N LEU A 102 -2.29 -8.84 -11.74
CA LEU A 102 -2.64 -9.97 -10.87
C LEU A 102 -3.28 -9.50 -9.56
N SER A 103 -2.78 -8.43 -8.95
CA SER A 103 -3.37 -7.88 -7.73
C SER A 103 -4.78 -7.36 -7.97
N MET A 104 -5.03 -6.67 -9.09
CA MET A 104 -6.38 -6.21 -9.47
C MET A 104 -7.33 -7.37 -9.74
N PHE A 105 -6.82 -8.45 -10.35
CA PHE A 105 -7.60 -9.66 -10.57
C PHE A 105 -7.99 -10.33 -9.25
N ILE A 106 -7.07 -10.45 -8.29
CA ILE A 106 -7.34 -10.99 -6.95
C ILE A 106 -8.39 -10.13 -6.21
N ILE A 107 -8.30 -8.79 -6.30
CA ILE A 107 -9.32 -7.91 -5.73
C ILE A 107 -10.68 -8.21 -6.35
N GLY A 108 -10.76 -8.26 -7.68
CA GLY A 108 -12.00 -8.57 -8.39
C GLY A 108 -12.61 -9.91 -7.98
N LEU A 109 -11.79 -10.95 -7.86
CA LEU A 109 -12.22 -12.28 -7.39
C LEU A 109 -12.73 -12.25 -5.93
N THR A 110 -12.03 -11.55 -5.05
CA THR A 110 -12.47 -11.43 -3.66
C THR A 110 -13.81 -10.71 -3.57
N MET A 111 -13.98 -9.68 -4.40
CA MET A 111 -15.22 -8.91 -4.44
C MET A 111 -16.40 -9.68 -5.02
N SER A 112 -16.16 -10.58 -5.99
CA SER A 112 -17.23 -11.37 -6.59
C SER A 112 -17.93 -12.31 -5.60
N GLN A 113 -17.32 -12.56 -4.44
CA GLN A 113 -17.89 -13.38 -3.36
C GLN A 113 -18.96 -12.62 -2.54
N TYR A 114 -19.08 -11.31 -2.72
CA TYR A 114 -20.00 -10.45 -1.98
C TYR A 114 -21.07 -9.82 -2.89
N HIS A 115 -22.26 -9.59 -2.37
CA HIS A 115 -23.33 -8.92 -3.10
C HIS A 115 -23.01 -7.43 -3.29
N LEU A 116 -22.85 -6.98 -4.53
CA LEU A 116 -22.50 -5.59 -4.89
C LEU A 116 -23.43 -4.55 -4.24
N LYS A 117 -24.73 -4.83 -4.12
CA LYS A 117 -25.67 -3.92 -3.44
C LYS A 117 -25.28 -3.68 -1.97
N GLN A 118 -24.89 -4.71 -1.24
CA GLN A 118 -24.47 -4.58 0.16
C GLN A 118 -23.14 -3.84 0.29
N MET A 119 -22.28 -3.92 -0.73
CA MET A 119 -20.99 -3.24 -0.73
C MET A 119 -21.11 -1.73 -1.00
N LEU A 120 -22.10 -1.31 -1.79
CA LEU A 120 -22.21 0.07 -2.25
C LEU A 120 -23.09 0.97 -1.36
N PHE A 121 -23.93 0.41 -0.50
CA PHE A 121 -24.95 1.20 0.21
C PHE A 121 -24.61 1.63 1.64
N GLU A 122 -23.39 1.37 2.15
CA GLU A 122 -22.99 1.85 3.47
C GLU A 122 -22.31 3.23 3.41
N GLY A 123 -23.09 4.30 3.61
CA GLY A 123 -22.60 5.69 3.59
C GLY A 123 -21.44 5.96 4.56
N ARG A 124 -21.35 5.23 5.67
CA ARG A 124 -20.26 5.37 6.66
C ARG A 124 -18.90 4.98 6.06
N VAL A 125 -18.86 3.97 5.17
CA VAL A 125 -17.63 3.54 4.52
C VAL A 125 -17.16 4.60 3.52
N TYR A 126 -18.07 5.25 2.80
CA TYR A 126 -17.72 6.37 1.91
C TYR A 126 -17.09 7.54 2.68
N LEU A 127 -17.68 7.95 3.79
CA LEU A 127 -17.12 9.00 4.63
C LEU A 127 -15.73 8.65 5.15
N PHE A 128 -15.56 7.41 5.56
CA PHE A 128 -14.25 6.90 5.99
C PHE A 128 -13.23 6.91 4.85
N CYS A 129 -13.60 6.46 3.64
CA CYS A 129 -12.72 6.44 2.48
C CYS A 129 -12.35 7.86 2.00
N ILE A 130 -13.30 8.80 2.01
CA ILE A 130 -13.02 10.21 1.72
C ILE A 130 -12.04 10.78 2.76
N PHE A 131 -12.25 10.46 4.02
CA PHE A 131 -11.36 10.90 5.09
C PHE A 131 -9.91 10.41 4.85
N ILE A 132 -9.70 9.11 4.61
CA ILE A 132 -8.36 8.54 4.46
C ILE A 132 -7.68 8.91 3.14
N ASN A 133 -8.42 8.97 2.01
CA ASN A 133 -7.84 9.20 0.70
C ASN A 133 -7.67 10.68 0.35
N PHE A 134 -8.38 11.59 1.03
CA PHE A 134 -8.37 13.02 0.70
C PHE A 134 -8.04 13.91 1.90
N ILE A 135 -8.81 13.81 2.99
CA ILE A 135 -8.63 14.70 4.15
C ILE A 135 -7.30 14.44 4.85
N LEU A 136 -7.00 13.18 5.12
CA LEU A 136 -5.79 12.80 5.86
C LEU A 136 -4.49 13.22 5.15
N PRO A 137 -4.29 13.00 3.83
CA PRO A 137 -3.11 13.50 3.12
C PRO A 137 -2.97 15.01 3.21
N ILE A 138 -4.08 15.78 3.11
CA ILE A 138 -4.06 17.24 3.23
C ILE A 138 -3.66 17.67 4.64
N CYS A 139 -4.20 17.03 5.68
CA CYS A 139 -3.85 17.33 7.08
C CYS A 139 -2.37 17.07 7.39
N PHE A 140 -1.76 16.07 6.75
CA PHE A 140 -0.34 15.74 6.94
C PHE A 140 0.61 16.59 6.08
N MET A 141 0.09 17.34 5.12
CA MET A 141 0.88 18.15 4.22
C MET A 141 1.83 19.17 4.90
N PRO A 142 1.44 19.87 5.98
CA PRO A 142 2.34 20.76 6.70
C PRO A 142 3.58 20.05 7.24
N LEU A 143 3.46 18.76 7.63
CA LEU A 143 4.58 17.97 8.11
C LEU A 143 5.61 17.67 7.00
N PHE A 144 5.15 17.59 5.76
CA PHE A 144 6.05 17.33 4.62
C PHE A 144 6.85 18.56 4.19
N GLN A 145 6.54 19.76 4.70
CA GLN A 145 7.33 20.95 4.44
C GLN A 145 8.76 20.85 5.01
N PHE A 146 8.96 20.01 6.05
CA PHE A 146 10.29 19.72 6.58
C PHE A 146 11.15 18.83 5.66
N ILE A 147 10.54 18.19 4.64
CA ILE A 147 11.25 17.37 3.67
C ILE A 147 11.76 18.29 2.56
N GLN A 148 13.08 18.45 2.47
CA GLN A 148 13.71 19.32 1.48
C GLN A 148 13.63 18.75 0.04
N ASN A 149 13.64 17.42 -0.10
CA ASN A 149 13.59 16.77 -1.41
C ASN A 149 12.15 16.69 -1.92
N ASN A 150 11.85 17.42 -3.00
CA ASN A 150 10.51 17.47 -3.60
C ASN A 150 10.00 16.12 -4.09
N ILE A 151 10.89 15.24 -4.56
CA ILE A 151 10.50 13.89 -5.00
C ILE A 151 10.05 13.07 -3.79
N VAL A 152 10.82 13.08 -2.70
CA VAL A 152 10.47 12.34 -1.46
C VAL A 152 9.18 12.90 -0.85
N LYS A 153 9.01 14.22 -0.86
CA LYS A 153 7.77 14.89 -0.42
C LYS A 153 6.56 14.42 -1.22
N GLY A 154 6.69 14.39 -2.54
CA GLY A 154 5.61 13.94 -3.42
C GLY A 154 5.31 12.44 -3.26
N ILE A 155 6.33 11.60 -3.10
CA ILE A 155 6.16 10.16 -2.82
C ILE A 155 5.40 9.97 -1.51
N ALA A 156 5.76 10.70 -0.45
CA ALA A 156 5.09 10.61 0.85
C ALA A 156 3.60 11.00 0.76
N LEU A 157 3.29 12.09 0.02
CA LEU A 157 1.91 12.52 -0.22
C LEU A 157 1.12 11.45 -0.99
N ILE A 158 1.69 10.93 -2.08
CA ILE A 158 1.06 9.89 -2.90
C ILE A 158 0.79 8.64 -2.05
N ILE A 159 1.77 8.18 -1.26
CA ILE A 159 1.61 7.02 -0.39
C ILE A 159 0.47 7.21 0.61
N LEU A 160 0.35 8.37 1.23
CA LEU A 160 -0.76 8.67 2.14
C LEU A 160 -2.12 8.73 1.44
N ALA A 161 -2.15 9.12 0.18
CA ALA A 161 -3.37 9.18 -0.62
C ALA A 161 -3.78 7.83 -1.23
N MET A 162 -2.92 6.80 -1.10
CA MET A 162 -3.23 5.46 -1.61
C MET A 162 -4.47 4.87 -0.92
N PRO A 163 -5.26 4.06 -1.65
CA PRO A 163 -6.37 3.33 -1.07
C PRO A 163 -5.89 2.30 -0.04
N VAL A 164 -6.81 1.75 0.71
CA VAL A 164 -6.54 0.70 1.71
C VAL A 164 -5.83 -0.49 1.07
N ALA A 165 -4.81 -1.03 1.75
CA ALA A 165 -4.06 -2.19 1.27
C ALA A 165 -4.93 -3.45 1.15
N ASN A 166 -4.73 -4.23 0.09
CA ASN A 166 -5.40 -5.51 -0.14
C ASN A 166 -5.16 -6.52 0.99
N SER A 167 -4.01 -6.42 1.67
CA SER A 167 -3.68 -7.21 2.84
C SER A 167 -4.68 -7.05 3.99
N ALA A 168 -5.44 -5.94 4.05
CA ALA A 168 -6.46 -5.73 5.07
C ALA A 168 -7.55 -6.81 5.04
N ALA A 169 -8.00 -7.24 3.87
CA ALA A 169 -8.98 -8.33 3.73
C ALA A 169 -8.39 -9.67 4.17
N LEU A 170 -7.15 -9.96 3.75
CA LEU A 170 -6.44 -11.19 4.12
C LEU A 170 -6.26 -11.27 5.64
N TYR A 171 -5.82 -10.18 6.26
CA TYR A 171 -5.64 -10.16 7.73
C TYR A 171 -6.97 -10.16 8.47
N ALA A 172 -8.01 -9.48 7.97
CA ALA A 172 -9.34 -9.55 8.55
C ALA A 172 -9.83 -11.00 8.59
N LYS A 173 -9.65 -11.76 7.52
CA LYS A 173 -9.97 -13.20 7.46
C LYS A 173 -9.12 -14.03 8.41
N THR A 174 -7.80 -13.85 8.38
CA THR A 174 -6.83 -14.64 9.19
C THR A 174 -7.03 -14.43 10.69
N TYR A 175 -7.36 -13.20 11.10
CA TYR A 175 -7.55 -12.81 12.50
C TYR A 175 -9.02 -12.72 12.93
N HIS A 176 -9.94 -13.36 12.17
CA HIS A 176 -11.37 -13.41 12.47
C HIS A 176 -12.02 -12.05 12.73
N GLN A 177 -11.58 -11.03 12.00
CA GLN A 177 -12.17 -9.70 11.98
C GLN A 177 -13.26 -9.59 10.90
N ASN A 178 -13.86 -8.43 10.74
CA ASN A 178 -14.91 -8.21 9.73
C ASN A 178 -14.29 -8.14 8.31
N GLU A 179 -14.19 -9.29 7.64
CA GLU A 179 -13.68 -9.41 6.26
C GLU A 179 -14.52 -8.61 5.27
N GLN A 180 -15.87 -8.65 5.40
CA GLN A 180 -16.78 -7.95 4.52
C GLN A 180 -16.52 -6.44 4.55
N LEU A 181 -16.37 -5.86 5.75
CA LEU A 181 -16.06 -4.44 5.90
C LEU A 181 -14.68 -4.08 5.29
N ALA A 182 -13.69 -4.95 5.45
CA ALA A 182 -12.36 -4.74 4.87
C ALA A 182 -12.42 -4.73 3.34
N VAL A 183 -13.06 -5.73 2.72
CA VAL A 183 -13.23 -5.82 1.27
C VAL A 183 -13.99 -4.62 0.72
N GLN A 184 -15.09 -4.24 1.37
CA GLN A 184 -15.89 -3.07 1.01
C GLN A 184 -15.07 -1.79 1.06
N THR A 185 -14.28 -1.59 2.11
CA THR A 185 -13.42 -0.41 2.26
C THR A 185 -12.32 -0.38 1.20
N ILE A 186 -11.68 -1.51 0.90
CA ILE A 186 -10.68 -1.62 -0.18
C ILE A 186 -11.30 -1.18 -1.51
N PHE A 187 -12.48 -1.69 -1.83
CA PHE A 187 -13.15 -1.36 -3.10
C PHE A 187 -13.49 0.13 -3.21
N ILE A 188 -14.22 0.66 -2.24
CA ILE A 188 -14.67 2.06 -2.26
C ILE A 188 -13.46 3.00 -2.23
N SER A 189 -12.44 2.72 -1.41
CA SER A 189 -11.22 3.54 -1.38
C SER A 189 -10.45 3.47 -2.71
N THR A 190 -10.40 2.31 -3.37
CA THR A 190 -9.77 2.16 -4.68
C THR A 190 -10.52 2.94 -5.76
N LEU A 191 -11.86 2.89 -5.79
CA LEU A 191 -12.66 3.69 -6.73
C LEU A 191 -12.47 5.20 -6.49
N LEU A 192 -12.50 5.64 -5.25
CA LEU A 192 -12.29 7.05 -4.90
C LEU A 192 -10.87 7.51 -5.24
N SER A 193 -9.87 6.65 -5.10
CA SER A 193 -8.46 6.99 -5.38
C SER A 193 -8.23 7.40 -6.84
N VAL A 194 -9.04 6.89 -7.77
CA VAL A 194 -8.98 7.28 -9.19
C VAL A 194 -9.22 8.78 -9.38
N ILE A 195 -10.00 9.40 -8.50
CA ILE A 195 -10.31 10.84 -8.55
C ILE A 195 -9.42 11.60 -7.57
N THR A 196 -9.28 11.10 -6.33
CA THR A 196 -8.60 11.83 -5.25
C THR A 196 -7.10 11.97 -5.50
N ILE A 197 -6.43 10.94 -6.04
CA ILE A 197 -4.99 11.00 -6.28
C ILE A 197 -4.64 12.02 -7.38
N PRO A 198 -5.26 12.01 -8.58
CA PRO A 198 -4.99 13.04 -9.58
C PRO A 198 -5.27 14.46 -9.08
N LEU A 199 -6.33 14.66 -8.28
CA LEU A 199 -6.61 15.96 -7.68
C LEU A 199 -5.51 16.41 -6.72
N LEU A 200 -5.06 15.53 -5.83
CA LEU A 200 -3.98 15.84 -4.89
C LEU A 200 -2.67 16.12 -5.62
N VAL A 201 -2.34 15.33 -6.64
CA VAL A 201 -1.14 15.55 -7.47
C VAL A 201 -1.21 16.89 -8.16
N TYR A 202 -2.35 17.23 -8.78
CA TYR A 202 -2.53 18.51 -9.48
C TYR A 202 -2.41 19.72 -8.55
N PHE A 203 -3.06 19.70 -7.39
CA PHE A 203 -3.07 20.86 -6.49
C PHE A 203 -1.78 21.03 -5.67
N PHE A 204 -1.03 19.95 -5.41
CA PHE A 204 0.06 20.00 -4.45
C PHE A 204 1.43 19.61 -5.01
N LEU A 205 1.51 19.06 -6.22
CA LEU A 205 2.76 18.61 -6.81
C LEU A 205 3.07 19.25 -8.17
N ILE A 206 2.06 19.83 -8.84
CA ILE A 206 2.17 20.63 -10.06
C ILE A 206 1.91 22.09 -9.72
#